data_19f3c9ea146b7d7aec3723043a4f01ad
#
_entry.id   19f3c9ea146b7d7aec3723043a4f01ad
#
_cell.length_a   1.000
_cell.length_b   1.000
_cell.length_c   1.000
_cell.angle_alpha   90.00
_cell.angle_beta   90.00
_cell.angle_gamma   90.00
#
_symmetry.space_group_name_H-M   'P 1'
#
loop_
_entity.id
_entity.type
_entity.pdbx_description
1 polymer ?
#
loop_
_entity_poly.entity_id
_entity_poly.type
_entity_poly.pdbx_seq_one_letter_code
_entity_poly.pdbx_strand_id
1 'polypeptide(L)'
;MIYIIQEALKGFFKNKSMNLITVGIITISIFIFGLFIAGTANLLNVIRLAEDRIEMIVYLNDSLDSNGIKLLNEQISTILGVQNTEFVSKEQALENFKKDMSENSPLLSAFESNPLPASIKVTVSMAYKTPDYLRDISEKIKLFGGVEDIDYGSEWIDDLDRLIKILFFIDIILGIIITLSSVFVVFNTIRLTVYARKEQIDIMDLVGATETYIELPYIIEGVVHGLFGSAISTLILYSLFSFIQTRIPNVIFLNSSLVFFLILFGMILGFTGSFMSVKQCMNEIREMKRLEPVGKRKTVARSVKGK
;
A
#
# COMPACT_ATOMS: atom_id res chain seq x y z
N MET A 1 -6.36 -7.42 -36.03
CA MET A 1 -6.54 -7.43 -34.56
C MET A 1 -7.03 -8.78 -34.05
N ILE A 2 -8.12 -9.36 -34.57
CA ILE A 2 -8.67 -10.65 -34.12
C ILE A 2 -7.63 -11.78 -34.15
N TYR A 3 -6.82 -11.88 -35.21
CA TYR A 3 -5.76 -12.88 -35.33
C TYR A 3 -4.73 -12.78 -34.19
N ILE A 4 -4.29 -11.60 -33.83
CA ILE A 4 -3.27 -11.34 -32.80
C ILE A 4 -3.76 -11.84 -31.43
N ILE A 5 -5.02 -11.53 -31.09
CA ILE A 5 -5.64 -12.00 -29.82
C ILE A 5 -5.81 -13.52 -29.81
N GLN A 6 -6.25 -14.10 -30.93
CA GLN A 6 -6.38 -15.56 -31.05
C GLN A 6 -5.05 -16.27 -30.94
N GLU A 7 -3.98 -15.71 -31.55
CA GLU A 7 -2.64 -16.29 -31.49
C GLU A 7 -2.04 -16.20 -30.07
N ALA A 8 -2.24 -15.07 -29.38
CA ALA A 8 -1.84 -14.90 -27.98
C ALA A 8 -2.57 -15.90 -27.06
N LEU A 9 -3.88 -16.08 -27.21
CA LEU A 9 -4.66 -17.04 -26.44
C LEU A 9 -4.27 -18.49 -26.76
N LYS A 10 -4.07 -18.83 -28.03
CA LYS A 10 -3.55 -20.17 -28.40
C LYS A 10 -2.17 -20.42 -27.80
N GLY A 11 -1.30 -19.39 -27.76
CA GLY A 11 0.00 -19.43 -27.11
C GLY A 11 -0.11 -19.77 -25.65
N PHE A 12 -0.96 -19.05 -24.96
CA PHE A 12 -1.24 -19.24 -23.54
C PHE A 12 -1.68 -20.69 -23.22
N PHE A 13 -2.57 -21.27 -24.01
CA PHE A 13 -3.07 -22.63 -23.76
C PHE A 13 -2.13 -23.76 -24.26
N LYS A 14 -1.18 -23.47 -25.15
CA LYS A 14 -0.27 -24.49 -25.71
C LYS A 14 0.81 -24.89 -24.70
N ASN A 15 1.37 -23.93 -23.95
CA ASN A 15 2.46 -24.16 -22.98
C ASN A 15 1.91 -24.12 -21.54
N LYS A 16 0.93 -24.98 -21.23
CA LYS A 16 0.17 -24.97 -19.96
C LYS A 16 1.05 -24.94 -18.71
N SER A 17 2.07 -25.81 -18.63
CA SER A 17 2.91 -25.91 -17.43
C SER A 17 3.72 -24.63 -17.17
N MET A 18 4.34 -24.06 -18.20
CA MET A 18 5.15 -22.86 -18.07
C MET A 18 4.28 -21.64 -17.71
N ASN A 19 3.14 -21.51 -18.36
CA ASN A 19 2.19 -20.42 -18.10
C ASN A 19 1.55 -20.52 -16.70
N LEU A 20 1.24 -21.76 -16.25
CA LEU A 20 0.72 -21.99 -14.91
C LEU A 20 1.73 -21.57 -13.83
N ILE A 21 3.01 -21.92 -14.01
CA ILE A 21 4.09 -21.52 -13.09
C ILE A 21 4.19 -19.99 -13.05
N THR A 22 4.21 -19.34 -14.21
CA THR A 22 4.33 -17.88 -14.29
C THR A 22 3.15 -17.17 -13.63
N VAL A 23 1.92 -17.57 -13.94
CA VAL A 23 0.71 -17.06 -13.29
C VAL A 23 0.75 -17.33 -11.80
N GLY A 24 1.18 -18.53 -11.36
CA GLY A 24 1.30 -18.88 -9.96
C GLY A 24 2.27 -17.98 -9.19
N ILE A 25 3.47 -17.72 -9.77
CA ILE A 25 4.46 -16.82 -9.15
C ILE A 25 3.92 -15.40 -9.06
N ILE A 26 3.30 -14.86 -10.13
CA ILE A 26 2.69 -13.54 -10.11
C ILE A 26 1.57 -13.49 -9.06
N THR A 27 0.74 -14.54 -8.98
CA THR A 27 -0.35 -14.63 -7.99
C THR A 27 0.19 -14.52 -6.57
N ILE A 28 1.20 -15.32 -6.22
CA ILE A 28 1.80 -15.32 -4.88
C ILE A 28 2.46 -13.96 -4.58
N SER A 29 3.19 -13.41 -5.55
CA SER A 29 3.85 -12.12 -5.42
C SER A 29 2.84 -10.99 -5.13
N ILE A 30 1.79 -10.87 -5.94
CA ILE A 30 0.76 -9.85 -5.77
C ILE A 30 -0.08 -10.12 -4.51
N PHE A 31 -0.28 -11.40 -4.12
CA PHE A 31 -0.97 -11.76 -2.88
C PHE A 31 -0.21 -11.23 -1.66
N ILE A 32 1.10 -11.50 -1.58
CA ILE A 32 1.93 -11.02 -0.48
C ILE A 32 1.92 -9.49 -0.45
N PHE A 33 2.12 -8.84 -1.58
CA PHE A 33 2.10 -7.38 -1.67
C PHE A 33 0.77 -6.77 -1.26
N GLY A 34 -0.34 -7.33 -1.76
CA GLY A 34 -1.68 -6.89 -1.42
C GLY A 34 -2.02 -7.13 0.06
N LEU A 35 -1.51 -8.22 0.66
CA LEU A 35 -1.67 -8.49 2.09
C LEU A 35 -0.97 -7.44 2.95
N PHE A 36 0.25 -7.05 2.58
CA PHE A 36 0.99 -6.00 3.29
C PHE A 36 0.30 -4.65 3.17
N ILE A 37 -0.04 -4.20 1.97
CA ILE A 37 -0.77 -2.93 1.77
C ILE A 37 -2.09 -2.91 2.53
N ALA A 38 -2.87 -3.99 2.46
CA ALA A 38 -4.13 -4.07 3.18
C ALA A 38 -3.92 -4.12 4.71
N GLY A 39 -2.86 -4.78 5.18
CA GLY A 39 -2.45 -4.78 6.58
C GLY A 39 -2.09 -3.38 7.08
N THR A 40 -1.25 -2.66 6.35
CA THR A 40 -0.89 -1.25 6.63
C THR A 40 -2.13 -0.36 6.65
N ALA A 41 -3.02 -0.48 5.67
CA ALA A 41 -4.26 0.30 5.61
C ALA A 41 -5.18 0.03 6.82
N ASN A 42 -5.30 -1.22 7.26
CA ASN A 42 -6.07 -1.58 8.44
C ASN A 42 -5.45 -1.05 9.74
N LEU A 43 -4.12 -1.13 9.86
CA LEU A 43 -3.43 -0.56 11.01
C LEU A 43 -3.64 0.96 11.09
N LEU A 44 -3.50 1.67 9.97
CA LEU A 44 -3.80 3.09 9.90
C LEU A 44 -5.23 3.42 10.31
N ASN A 45 -6.20 2.57 9.98
CA ASN A 45 -7.58 2.76 10.41
C ASN A 45 -7.73 2.60 11.93
N VAL A 46 -7.10 1.58 12.52
CA VAL A 46 -7.10 1.38 13.98
C VAL A 46 -6.48 2.58 14.69
N ILE A 47 -5.37 3.09 14.17
CA ILE A 47 -4.70 4.27 14.71
C ILE A 47 -5.62 5.49 14.61
N ARG A 48 -6.27 5.75 13.49
CA ARG A 48 -7.24 6.85 13.35
C ARG A 48 -8.39 6.77 14.35
N LEU A 49 -8.91 5.57 14.59
CA LEU A 49 -9.95 5.36 15.61
C LEU A 49 -9.45 5.62 17.03
N ALA A 50 -8.17 5.38 17.29
CA ALA A 50 -7.54 5.74 18.56
C ALA A 50 -7.27 7.25 18.64
N GLU A 51 -6.79 7.86 17.55
CA GLU A 51 -6.58 9.32 17.43
C GLU A 51 -7.86 10.14 17.64
N ASP A 52 -9.04 9.60 17.25
CA ASP A 52 -10.32 10.28 17.50
C ASP A 52 -10.59 10.52 18.99
N ARG A 53 -10.04 9.66 19.86
CA ARG A 53 -10.15 9.79 21.31
C ARG A 53 -9.04 10.62 21.94
N ILE A 54 -8.08 11.12 21.15
CA ILE A 54 -7.02 11.97 21.66
C ILE A 54 -7.60 13.32 22.02
N GLU A 55 -7.49 13.65 23.29
CA GLU A 55 -7.80 14.95 23.85
C GLU A 55 -6.51 15.49 24.47
N MET A 56 -6.25 16.76 24.25
CA MET A 56 -5.11 17.41 24.87
C MET A 56 -5.57 17.98 26.22
N ILE A 57 -4.91 17.58 27.29
CA ILE A 57 -5.19 18.06 28.65
C ILE A 57 -4.12 19.06 29.04
N VAL A 58 -4.54 20.28 29.27
CA VAL A 58 -3.68 21.37 29.71
C VAL A 58 -3.85 21.53 31.21
N TYR A 59 -2.86 21.13 32.00
CA TYR A 59 -2.86 21.27 33.44
C TYR A 59 -2.57 22.71 33.84
N LEU A 60 -3.34 23.23 34.80
CA LEU A 60 -3.27 24.60 35.23
C LEU A 60 -2.52 24.73 36.53
N ASN A 61 -1.72 25.78 36.62
CA ASN A 61 -1.05 26.14 37.86
C ASN A 61 -2.08 26.65 38.90
N ASP A 62 -1.94 26.22 40.13
CA ASP A 62 -2.83 26.58 41.26
C ASP A 62 -2.90 28.10 41.59
N SER A 63 -1.96 28.88 41.04
CA SER A 63 -1.92 30.35 41.23
C SER A 63 -2.91 31.14 40.35
N LEU A 64 -3.59 30.48 39.38
CA LEU A 64 -4.55 31.10 38.49
C LEU A 64 -5.87 31.40 39.21
N ASP A 65 -6.33 32.64 39.14
CA ASP A 65 -7.67 33.03 39.55
C ASP A 65 -8.70 32.69 38.46
N SER A 66 -9.99 32.80 38.84
CA SER A 66 -11.10 32.52 37.90
C SER A 66 -11.10 33.39 36.63
N ASN A 67 -10.55 34.59 36.69
CA ASN A 67 -10.44 35.48 35.53
C ASN A 67 -9.29 35.05 34.63
N GLY A 68 -8.14 34.65 35.21
CA GLY A 68 -7.00 34.09 34.49
C GLY A 68 -7.36 32.81 33.74
N ILE A 69 -8.14 31.91 34.36
CA ILE A 69 -8.63 30.68 33.72
C ILE A 69 -9.51 31.01 32.51
N LYS A 70 -10.45 31.97 32.62
CA LYS A 70 -11.29 32.34 31.48
C LYS A 70 -10.48 32.93 30.33
N LEU A 71 -9.52 33.79 30.63
CA LEU A 71 -8.68 34.45 29.65
C LEU A 71 -7.79 33.45 28.93
N LEU A 72 -7.22 32.49 29.67
CA LEU A 72 -6.45 31.41 29.11
C LEU A 72 -7.28 30.47 28.21
N ASN A 73 -8.51 30.14 28.64
CA ASN A 73 -9.43 29.34 27.84
C ASN A 73 -9.81 30.05 26.53
N GLU A 74 -10.05 31.37 26.55
CA GLU A 74 -10.27 32.17 25.35
C GLU A 74 -9.04 32.16 24.43
N GLN A 75 -7.85 32.39 24.99
CA GLN A 75 -6.59 32.34 24.20
C GLN A 75 -6.37 30.97 23.51
N ILE A 76 -6.57 29.88 24.22
CA ILE A 76 -6.44 28.53 23.66
C ILE A 76 -7.48 28.32 22.55
N SER A 77 -8.73 28.77 22.75
CA SER A 77 -9.80 28.60 21.75
C SER A 77 -9.53 29.32 20.43
N THR A 78 -8.68 30.35 20.41
CA THR A 78 -8.29 31.05 19.17
C THR A 78 -7.18 30.43 18.38
N ILE A 79 -6.53 29.37 18.92
CA ILE A 79 -5.46 28.67 18.22
C ILE A 79 -6.03 27.90 17.04
N LEU A 80 -5.39 28.05 15.88
CA LEU A 80 -5.77 27.33 14.67
C LEU A 80 -5.67 25.82 14.89
N GLY A 81 -6.76 25.09 14.66
CA GLY A 81 -6.84 23.65 14.89
C GLY A 81 -7.58 23.26 16.17
N VAL A 82 -7.78 24.17 17.12
CA VAL A 82 -8.61 23.93 18.30
C VAL A 82 -10.10 24.03 17.90
N GLN A 83 -10.86 23.00 18.22
CA GLN A 83 -12.29 22.91 17.93
C GLN A 83 -13.15 23.30 19.12
N ASN A 84 -12.77 22.85 20.32
CA ASN A 84 -13.48 23.11 21.56
C ASN A 84 -12.52 23.11 22.74
N THR A 85 -12.86 23.86 23.78
CA THR A 85 -12.15 23.89 25.06
C THR A 85 -13.16 23.77 26.20
N GLU A 86 -12.87 22.92 27.16
CA GLU A 86 -13.69 22.63 28.32
C GLU A 86 -12.86 22.73 29.59
N PHE A 87 -13.26 23.61 30.53
CA PHE A 87 -12.62 23.70 31.83
C PHE A 87 -13.08 22.58 32.75
N VAL A 88 -12.16 21.87 33.37
CA VAL A 88 -12.39 20.79 34.34
C VAL A 88 -11.82 21.24 35.70
N SER A 89 -12.68 21.45 36.69
CA SER A 89 -12.24 21.80 38.05
C SER A 89 -11.55 20.59 38.73
N LYS A 90 -10.82 20.86 39.82
CA LYS A 90 -10.20 19.79 40.65
C LYS A 90 -11.22 18.76 41.12
N GLU A 91 -12.41 19.21 41.51
CA GLU A 91 -13.51 18.35 42.00
C GLU A 91 -14.05 17.49 40.85
N GLN A 92 -14.26 18.09 39.68
CA GLN A 92 -14.69 17.35 38.48
C GLN A 92 -13.63 16.34 38.02
N ALA A 93 -12.34 16.72 38.06
CA ALA A 93 -11.24 15.83 37.73
C ALA A 93 -11.24 14.59 38.65
N LEU A 94 -11.45 14.78 39.94
CA LEU A 94 -11.55 13.68 40.90
C LEU A 94 -12.78 12.80 40.65
N GLU A 95 -13.93 13.40 40.32
CA GLU A 95 -15.15 12.63 40.02
C GLU A 95 -14.98 11.80 38.72
N ASN A 96 -14.38 12.36 37.70
CA ASN A 96 -14.08 11.66 36.45
C ASN A 96 -13.11 10.51 36.72
N PHE A 97 -12.04 10.75 37.47
CA PHE A 97 -11.08 9.72 37.86
C PHE A 97 -11.72 8.56 38.66
N LYS A 98 -12.64 8.88 39.54
CA LYS A 98 -13.42 7.86 40.27
C LYS A 98 -14.29 7.00 39.36
N LYS A 99 -14.93 7.61 38.39
CA LYS A 99 -15.76 6.89 37.39
C LYS A 99 -14.93 5.96 36.52
N ASP A 100 -13.75 6.40 36.10
CA ASP A 100 -12.86 5.62 35.19
C ASP A 100 -12.20 4.44 35.92
N MET A 101 -11.84 4.61 37.21
CA MET A 101 -11.09 3.61 37.99
C MET A 101 -11.96 2.61 38.76
N SER A 102 -13.28 2.61 38.64
CA SER A 102 -14.21 1.88 39.51
C SER A 102 -14.18 2.39 40.97
N GLU A 103 -15.34 2.67 41.56
CA GLU A 103 -15.51 3.34 42.88
C GLU A 103 -14.75 2.70 44.07
N ASN A 104 -14.26 1.45 43.94
CA ASN A 104 -13.59 0.69 44.96
C ASN A 104 -12.06 0.57 44.82
N SER A 105 -11.41 1.46 44.04
CA SER A 105 -9.96 1.40 43.88
C SER A 105 -9.24 1.78 45.19
N PRO A 106 -8.35 0.91 45.71
CA PRO A 106 -7.54 1.21 46.93
C PRO A 106 -6.68 2.46 46.78
N LEU A 107 -6.40 2.89 45.52
CA LEU A 107 -5.63 4.09 45.23
C LEU A 107 -6.35 5.37 45.66
N LEU A 108 -7.69 5.40 45.61
CA LEU A 108 -8.46 6.57 46.02
C LEU A 108 -8.43 6.80 47.57
N SER A 109 -8.28 5.76 48.36
CA SER A 109 -8.17 5.87 49.82
C SER A 109 -6.77 6.25 50.33
N ALA A 110 -5.78 6.24 49.45
CA ALA A 110 -4.40 6.59 49.79
C ALA A 110 -4.13 8.11 49.86
N PHE A 111 -5.03 8.94 49.32
CA PHE A 111 -4.85 10.39 49.28
C PHE A 111 -5.73 11.06 50.35
N GLU A 112 -5.12 11.80 51.28
CA GLU A 112 -5.79 12.60 52.30
C GLU A 112 -6.49 13.84 51.71
N SER A 113 -6.00 14.34 50.55
CA SER A 113 -6.56 15.49 49.81
C SER A 113 -6.52 15.22 48.29
N ASN A 114 -7.34 15.92 47.51
CA ASN A 114 -7.37 15.78 46.08
C ASN A 114 -6.03 16.20 45.46
N PRO A 115 -5.25 15.28 44.86
CA PRO A 115 -3.95 15.57 44.25
C PRO A 115 -4.07 16.08 42.81
N LEU A 116 -5.26 16.03 42.20
CA LEU A 116 -5.43 16.36 40.79
C LEU A 116 -5.55 17.88 40.60
N PRO A 117 -4.76 18.47 39.68
CA PRO A 117 -4.86 19.87 39.32
C PRO A 117 -6.12 20.15 38.50
N ALA A 118 -6.54 21.43 38.45
CA ALA A 118 -7.53 21.88 37.46
C ALA A 118 -6.91 21.80 36.05
N SER A 119 -7.74 21.58 35.05
CA SER A 119 -7.25 21.44 33.66
C SER A 119 -8.22 22.05 32.64
N ILE A 120 -7.69 22.33 31.46
CA ILE A 120 -8.50 22.65 30.28
C ILE A 120 -8.36 21.48 29.29
N LYS A 121 -9.47 20.84 29.00
CA LYS A 121 -9.58 19.80 28.00
C LYS A 121 -9.73 20.45 26.63
N VAL A 122 -8.77 20.21 25.75
CA VAL A 122 -8.71 20.81 24.41
C VAL A 122 -9.00 19.74 23.38
N THR A 123 -10.10 19.92 22.64
CA THR A 123 -10.43 19.06 21.50
C THR A 123 -9.85 19.67 20.24
N VAL A 124 -8.98 18.91 19.57
CA VAL A 124 -8.35 19.33 18.31
C VAL A 124 -9.14 18.78 17.12
N SER A 125 -9.30 19.59 16.08
CA SER A 125 -9.97 19.18 14.84
C SER A 125 -9.19 18.06 14.14
N MET A 126 -9.92 17.11 13.53
CA MET A 126 -9.36 15.95 12.81
C MET A 126 -8.21 16.29 11.84
N ALA A 127 -8.31 17.40 11.13
CA ALA A 127 -7.29 17.85 10.19
C ALA A 127 -5.94 18.20 10.86
N TYR A 128 -5.95 18.46 12.16
CA TYR A 128 -4.81 18.88 12.98
C TYR A 128 -4.39 17.84 14.04
N LYS A 129 -4.99 16.65 14.04
CA LYS A 129 -4.64 15.53 14.94
C LYS A 129 -3.42 14.74 14.43
N THR A 130 -2.43 15.38 13.85
CA THR A 130 -1.16 14.73 13.50
C THR A 130 -0.09 15.06 14.54
N PRO A 131 0.93 14.21 14.74
CA PRO A 131 1.98 14.43 15.75
C PRO A 131 2.61 15.81 15.66
N ASP A 132 2.93 16.27 14.45
CA ASP A 132 3.58 17.56 14.22
C ASP A 132 2.69 18.75 14.61
N TYR A 133 1.38 18.69 14.26
CA TYR A 133 0.44 19.74 14.62
C TYR A 133 0.10 19.74 16.12
N LEU A 134 -0.05 18.56 16.74
CA LEU A 134 -0.30 18.47 18.18
C LEU A 134 0.89 19.04 18.97
N ARG A 135 2.11 18.78 18.53
CA ARG A 135 3.31 19.37 19.12
C ARG A 135 3.34 20.89 18.96
N ASP A 136 3.07 21.41 17.76
CA ASP A 136 3.01 22.85 17.49
C ASP A 136 1.95 23.56 18.37
N ILE A 137 0.76 22.96 18.49
CA ILE A 137 -0.31 23.48 19.37
C ILE A 137 0.14 23.43 20.83
N SER A 138 0.74 22.34 21.29
CA SER A 138 1.26 22.19 22.66
C SER A 138 2.34 23.23 22.96
N GLU A 139 3.30 23.44 22.06
CA GLU A 139 4.34 24.45 22.23
C GLU A 139 3.76 25.88 22.32
N LYS A 140 2.74 26.20 21.50
CA LYS A 140 2.05 27.49 21.58
C LYS A 140 1.31 27.69 22.91
N ILE A 141 0.63 26.63 23.39
CA ILE A 141 -0.09 26.68 24.67
C ILE A 141 0.90 26.81 25.84
N LYS A 142 2.06 26.16 25.80
CA LYS A 142 3.12 26.26 26.83
C LYS A 142 3.66 27.69 27.00
N LEU A 143 3.54 28.54 25.98
CA LEU A 143 3.93 29.95 26.06
C LEU A 143 2.96 30.82 26.87
N PHE A 144 1.75 30.32 27.13
CA PHE A 144 0.75 31.08 27.91
C PHE A 144 1.07 30.96 29.42
N GLY A 145 0.94 32.07 30.14
CA GLY A 145 1.14 32.08 31.59
C GLY A 145 0.04 31.27 32.28
N GLY A 146 0.46 30.47 33.29
CA GLY A 146 -0.49 29.67 34.09
C GLY A 146 -0.70 28.23 33.63
N VAL A 147 -0.04 27.81 32.58
CA VAL A 147 0.05 26.41 32.17
C VAL A 147 1.18 25.76 32.98
N GLU A 148 0.88 24.63 33.62
CA GLU A 148 1.85 23.84 34.36
C GLU A 148 2.46 22.77 33.49
N ASP A 149 1.60 21.95 32.83
CA ASP A 149 2.02 20.91 31.89
C ASP A 149 0.91 20.62 30.88
N ILE A 150 1.26 19.91 29.82
CA ILE A 150 0.33 19.52 28.76
C ILE A 150 0.53 18.05 28.44
N ASP A 151 -0.54 17.28 28.58
CA ASP A 151 -0.58 15.88 28.19
C ASP A 151 -1.50 15.70 26.98
N TYR A 152 -0.94 15.17 25.90
CA TYR A 152 -1.69 14.76 24.70
C TYR A 152 -1.26 13.36 24.23
N GLY A 153 -0.61 12.60 25.12
CA GLY A 153 -0.12 11.26 24.79
C GLY A 153 1.06 11.26 23.81
N SER A 154 1.94 12.25 23.86
CA SER A 154 3.03 12.47 22.91
C SER A 154 3.91 11.24 22.68
N GLU A 155 4.21 10.48 23.74
CA GLU A 155 5.13 9.34 23.66
C GLU A 155 4.59 8.24 22.71
N TRP A 156 3.35 7.82 22.90
CA TRP A 156 2.77 6.75 22.09
C TRP A 156 2.40 7.22 20.67
N ILE A 157 2.06 8.51 20.49
CA ILE A 157 1.78 9.11 19.19
C ILE A 157 3.04 9.12 18.32
N ASP A 158 4.18 9.54 18.87
CA ASP A 158 5.47 9.55 18.18
C ASP A 158 5.92 8.11 17.81
N ASP A 159 5.69 7.13 18.68
CA ASP A 159 6.00 5.72 18.40
C ASP A 159 5.11 5.15 17.30
N LEU A 160 3.82 5.51 17.27
CA LEU A 160 2.90 5.10 16.19
C LEU A 160 3.30 5.71 14.84
N ASP A 161 3.65 7.00 14.80
CA ASP A 161 4.10 7.66 13.58
C ASP A 161 5.38 7.01 13.03
N ARG A 162 6.32 6.67 13.93
CA ARG A 162 7.53 5.92 13.55
C ARG A 162 7.20 4.55 12.98
N LEU A 163 6.28 3.82 13.59
CA LEU A 163 5.82 2.50 13.13
C LEU A 163 5.16 2.60 11.75
N ILE A 164 4.31 3.58 11.52
CA ILE A 164 3.69 3.85 10.22
C ILE A 164 4.77 4.09 9.15
N LYS A 165 5.74 4.96 9.43
CA LYS A 165 6.85 5.25 8.50
C LYS A 165 7.66 4.01 8.15
N ILE A 166 7.94 3.15 9.14
CA ILE A 166 8.63 1.87 8.93
C ILE A 166 7.81 0.95 8.04
N LEU A 167 6.50 0.83 8.26
CA LEU A 167 5.62 -0.02 7.44
C LEU A 167 5.56 0.47 5.99
N PHE A 168 5.39 1.77 5.76
CA PHE A 168 5.45 2.33 4.40
C PHE A 168 6.79 2.05 3.70
N PHE A 169 7.90 2.14 4.44
CA PHE A 169 9.22 1.82 3.89
C PHE A 169 9.34 0.33 3.52
N ILE A 170 8.80 -0.56 4.35
CA ILE A 170 8.73 -1.99 4.06
C ILE A 170 7.85 -2.24 2.83
N ASP A 171 6.67 -1.62 2.73
CA ASP A 171 5.77 -1.76 1.58
C ASP A 171 6.45 -1.34 0.27
N ILE A 172 7.22 -0.24 0.28
CA ILE A 172 7.98 0.22 -0.88
C ILE A 172 9.06 -0.79 -1.27
N ILE A 173 9.84 -1.29 -0.30
CA ILE A 173 10.90 -2.28 -0.56
C ILE A 173 10.30 -3.57 -1.13
N LEU A 174 9.23 -4.07 -0.52
CA LEU A 174 8.52 -5.25 -1.00
C LEU A 174 7.98 -5.03 -2.43
N GLY A 175 7.39 -3.86 -2.69
CA GLY A 175 6.91 -3.49 -4.01
C GLY A 175 8.02 -3.51 -5.07
N ILE A 176 9.21 -3.01 -4.74
CA ILE A 176 10.38 -3.05 -5.64
C ILE A 176 10.83 -4.50 -5.89
N ILE A 177 11.00 -5.30 -4.83
CA ILE A 177 11.44 -6.70 -4.93
C ILE A 177 10.44 -7.51 -5.77
N ILE A 178 9.15 -7.36 -5.52
CA ILE A 178 8.08 -8.03 -6.24
C ILE A 178 8.05 -7.60 -7.71
N THR A 179 8.22 -6.30 -7.98
CA THR A 179 8.30 -5.78 -9.35
C THR A 179 9.45 -6.42 -10.12
N LEU A 180 10.66 -6.38 -9.56
CA LEU A 180 11.85 -6.96 -10.21
C LEU A 180 11.70 -8.46 -10.42
N SER A 181 11.24 -9.20 -9.41
CA SER A 181 11.05 -10.64 -9.47
C SER A 181 10.00 -11.03 -10.52
N SER A 182 8.84 -10.38 -10.51
CA SER A 182 7.74 -10.68 -11.43
C SER A 182 8.10 -10.33 -12.87
N VAL A 183 8.74 -9.18 -13.11
CA VAL A 183 9.23 -8.77 -14.44
C VAL A 183 10.26 -9.79 -14.95
N PHE A 184 11.18 -10.23 -14.09
CA PHE A 184 12.18 -11.25 -14.45
C PHE A 184 11.54 -12.60 -14.83
N VAL A 185 10.54 -13.04 -14.09
CA VAL A 185 9.82 -14.30 -14.39
C VAL A 185 9.07 -14.19 -15.71
N VAL A 186 8.31 -13.12 -15.94
CA VAL A 186 7.61 -12.89 -17.21
C VAL A 186 8.62 -12.80 -18.37
N PHE A 187 9.69 -12.04 -18.17
CA PHE A 187 10.77 -11.91 -19.16
C PHE A 187 11.31 -13.29 -19.61
N ASN A 188 11.67 -14.15 -18.67
CA ASN A 188 12.19 -15.48 -19.00
C ASN A 188 11.15 -16.38 -19.67
N THR A 189 9.89 -16.31 -19.22
CA THR A 189 8.80 -17.10 -19.82
C THR A 189 8.55 -16.70 -21.26
N ILE A 190 8.45 -15.41 -21.54
CA ILE A 190 8.25 -14.90 -22.90
C ILE A 190 9.47 -15.18 -23.77
N ARG A 191 10.69 -15.06 -23.23
CA ARG A 191 11.91 -15.42 -23.93
C ARG A 191 11.88 -16.87 -24.42
N LEU A 192 11.54 -17.81 -23.53
CA LEU A 192 11.41 -19.21 -23.88
C LEU A 192 10.31 -19.45 -24.93
N THR A 193 9.18 -18.74 -24.83
CA THR A 193 8.08 -18.83 -25.81
C THR A 193 8.51 -18.33 -27.20
N VAL A 194 9.21 -17.21 -27.26
CA VAL A 194 9.74 -16.66 -28.53
C VAL A 194 10.73 -17.62 -29.17
N TYR A 195 11.67 -18.18 -28.40
CA TYR A 195 12.63 -19.15 -28.93
C TYR A 195 11.97 -20.45 -29.41
N ALA A 196 10.97 -20.96 -28.67
CA ALA A 196 10.21 -22.15 -29.06
C ALA A 196 9.42 -21.95 -30.37
N ARG A 197 9.16 -20.71 -30.78
CA ARG A 197 8.45 -20.35 -32.01
C ARG A 197 9.32 -19.66 -33.05
N LYS A 198 10.65 -19.80 -32.93
CA LYS A 198 11.59 -19.11 -33.82
C LYS A 198 11.33 -19.41 -35.29
N GLU A 199 11.03 -20.66 -35.67
CA GLU A 199 10.75 -21.05 -37.06
C GLU A 199 9.51 -20.33 -37.61
N GLN A 200 8.45 -20.15 -36.81
CA GLN A 200 7.25 -19.40 -37.22
C GLN A 200 7.57 -17.93 -37.42
N ILE A 201 8.37 -17.34 -36.53
CA ILE A 201 8.84 -15.94 -36.65
C ILE A 201 9.67 -15.77 -37.91
N ASP A 202 10.56 -16.72 -38.22
CA ASP A 202 11.38 -16.67 -39.42
C ASP A 202 10.53 -16.71 -40.70
N ILE A 203 9.50 -17.53 -40.75
CA ILE A 203 8.56 -17.59 -41.87
C ILE A 203 7.78 -16.27 -42.00
N MET A 204 7.29 -15.69 -40.93
CA MET A 204 6.58 -14.39 -40.94
C MET A 204 7.48 -13.27 -41.45
N ASP A 205 8.74 -13.23 -41.04
CA ASP A 205 9.74 -12.27 -41.50
C ASP A 205 10.04 -12.41 -43.00
N LEU A 206 10.15 -13.64 -43.51
CA LEU A 206 10.37 -13.95 -44.91
C LEU A 206 9.19 -13.51 -45.82
N VAL A 207 7.96 -13.55 -45.29
CA VAL A 207 6.75 -13.09 -46.03
C VAL A 207 6.56 -11.58 -45.92
N GLY A 208 7.41 -10.89 -45.12
CA GLY A 208 7.39 -9.42 -45.01
C GLY A 208 6.44 -8.90 -43.91
N ALA A 209 6.13 -9.68 -42.88
CA ALA A 209 5.35 -9.20 -41.74
C ALA A 209 6.08 -8.08 -41.00
N THR A 210 5.34 -7.06 -40.55
CA THR A 210 5.91 -5.96 -39.78
C THR A 210 6.35 -6.44 -38.40
N GLU A 211 7.37 -5.80 -37.83
CA GLU A 211 7.90 -6.11 -36.50
C GLU A 211 6.79 -6.11 -35.44
N THR A 212 5.97 -5.09 -35.42
CA THR A 212 4.85 -4.97 -34.47
C THR A 212 3.88 -6.14 -34.60
N TYR A 213 3.65 -6.67 -35.82
CA TYR A 213 2.77 -7.80 -36.02
C TYR A 213 3.32 -9.10 -35.43
N ILE A 214 4.65 -9.25 -35.44
CA ILE A 214 5.35 -10.40 -34.86
C ILE A 214 5.45 -10.28 -33.32
N GLU A 215 5.69 -9.07 -32.80
CA GLU A 215 5.94 -8.82 -31.38
C GLU A 215 4.66 -8.80 -30.53
N LEU A 216 3.58 -8.21 -31.05
CA LEU A 216 2.36 -7.91 -30.31
C LEU A 216 1.69 -9.14 -29.64
N PRO A 217 1.61 -10.33 -30.27
CA PRO A 217 1.05 -11.52 -29.63
C PRO A 217 1.75 -11.90 -28.31
N TYR A 218 3.08 -11.78 -28.25
CA TYR A 218 3.87 -12.12 -27.06
C TYR A 218 3.74 -11.05 -25.96
N ILE A 219 3.61 -9.78 -26.34
CA ILE A 219 3.35 -8.71 -25.39
C ILE A 219 1.97 -8.91 -24.74
N ILE A 220 0.95 -9.23 -25.55
CA ILE A 220 -0.39 -9.55 -25.05
C ILE A 220 -0.36 -10.78 -24.14
N GLU A 221 0.40 -11.83 -24.50
CA GLU A 221 0.58 -13.03 -23.66
C GLU A 221 1.11 -12.65 -22.26
N GLY A 222 2.09 -11.74 -22.18
CA GLY A 222 2.61 -11.24 -20.91
C GLY A 222 1.58 -10.45 -20.10
N VAL A 223 0.80 -9.57 -20.76
CA VAL A 223 -0.31 -8.84 -20.10
C VAL A 223 -1.36 -9.81 -19.55
N VAL A 224 -1.68 -10.87 -20.30
CA VAL A 224 -2.62 -11.92 -19.88
C VAL A 224 -2.10 -12.67 -18.64
N HIS A 225 -0.78 -12.99 -18.57
CA HIS A 225 -0.19 -13.55 -17.37
C HIS A 225 -0.37 -12.64 -16.14
N GLY A 226 -0.10 -11.34 -16.31
CA GLY A 226 -0.27 -10.34 -15.26
C GLY A 226 -1.73 -10.21 -14.82
N LEU A 227 -2.67 -10.19 -15.78
CA LEU A 227 -4.10 -10.09 -15.51
C LEU A 227 -4.61 -11.30 -14.73
N PHE A 228 -4.31 -12.52 -15.19
CA PHE A 228 -4.77 -13.73 -14.49
C PHE A 228 -4.11 -13.86 -13.11
N GLY A 229 -2.81 -13.59 -12.99
CA GLY A 229 -2.12 -13.63 -11.71
C GLY A 229 -2.71 -12.65 -10.69
N SER A 230 -2.93 -11.42 -11.10
CA SER A 230 -3.53 -10.39 -10.21
C SER A 230 -5.00 -10.67 -9.90
N ALA A 231 -5.79 -11.15 -10.85
CA ALA A 231 -7.19 -11.49 -10.63
C ALA A 231 -7.34 -12.64 -9.61
N ILE A 232 -6.55 -13.71 -9.75
CA ILE A 232 -6.55 -14.84 -8.81
C ILE A 232 -6.08 -14.35 -7.42
N SER A 233 -5.00 -13.57 -7.35
CA SER A 233 -4.50 -12.98 -6.12
C SER A 233 -5.56 -12.16 -5.41
N THR A 234 -6.22 -11.26 -6.14
CA THR A 234 -7.29 -10.41 -5.60
C THR A 234 -8.48 -11.22 -5.10
N LEU A 235 -8.85 -12.31 -5.79
CA LEU A 235 -9.91 -13.22 -5.37
C LEU A 235 -9.56 -13.92 -4.05
N ILE A 236 -8.30 -14.38 -3.90
CA ILE A 236 -7.81 -15.01 -2.67
C ILE A 236 -7.82 -13.99 -1.52
N LEU A 237 -7.30 -12.78 -1.76
CA LEU A 237 -7.34 -11.70 -0.77
C LEU A 237 -8.78 -11.37 -0.36
N TYR A 238 -9.68 -11.23 -1.31
CA TYR A 238 -11.09 -10.97 -1.04
C TYR A 238 -11.70 -12.06 -0.14
N SER A 239 -11.45 -13.32 -0.45
CA SER A 239 -11.94 -14.45 0.35
C SER A 239 -11.37 -14.45 1.76
N LEU A 240 -10.07 -14.16 1.89
CA LEU A 240 -9.37 -14.07 3.18
C LEU A 240 -9.95 -12.94 4.05
N PHE A 241 -10.07 -11.73 3.50
CA PHE A 241 -10.60 -10.58 4.24
C PHE A 241 -12.09 -10.73 4.57
N SER A 242 -12.89 -11.32 3.69
CA SER A 242 -14.29 -11.66 3.97
C SER A 242 -14.40 -12.62 5.17
N PHE A 243 -13.52 -13.61 5.25
CA PHE A 243 -13.48 -14.53 6.40
C PHE A 243 -13.05 -13.82 7.69
N ILE A 244 -12.03 -12.95 7.64
CA ILE A 244 -11.56 -12.20 8.82
C ILE A 244 -12.67 -11.27 9.34
N GLN A 245 -13.39 -10.59 8.46
CA GLN A 245 -14.45 -9.66 8.83
C GLN A 245 -15.59 -10.32 9.60
N THR A 246 -15.86 -11.61 9.38
CA THR A 246 -16.86 -12.36 10.17
C THR A 246 -16.45 -12.55 11.62
N ARG A 247 -15.15 -12.40 11.95
CA ARG A 247 -14.60 -12.63 13.28
C ARG A 247 -14.18 -11.35 14.00
N ILE A 248 -13.73 -10.36 13.24
CA ILE A 248 -13.22 -9.08 13.76
C ILE A 248 -14.02 -7.95 13.11
N PRO A 249 -14.97 -7.33 13.86
CA PRO A 249 -15.66 -6.13 13.36
C PRO A 249 -14.66 -4.97 13.20
N ASN A 250 -14.93 -4.06 12.28
CA ASN A 250 -14.12 -2.87 11.95
C ASN A 250 -12.83 -3.10 11.14
N VAL A 251 -12.58 -4.30 10.63
CA VAL A 251 -11.54 -4.48 9.61
C VAL A 251 -12.02 -3.84 8.31
N ILE A 252 -11.22 -2.91 7.76
CA ILE A 252 -11.52 -2.32 6.45
C ILE A 252 -11.40 -3.41 5.40
N PHE A 253 -12.50 -3.64 4.70
CA PHE A 253 -12.56 -4.52 3.54
C PHE A 253 -11.70 -3.95 2.40
N LEU A 254 -11.23 -4.83 1.50
CA LEU A 254 -10.56 -4.38 0.29
C LEU A 254 -11.45 -3.36 -0.43
N ASN A 255 -11.01 -2.11 -0.42
CA ASN A 255 -11.68 -1.06 -1.16
C ASN A 255 -11.56 -1.36 -2.67
N SER A 256 -12.59 -1.03 -3.45
CA SER A 256 -12.58 -1.17 -4.91
C SER A 256 -11.36 -0.50 -5.56
N SER A 257 -10.85 0.58 -4.98
CA SER A 257 -9.60 1.23 -5.42
C SER A 257 -8.39 0.32 -5.29
N LEU A 258 -8.25 -0.44 -4.20
CA LEU A 258 -7.13 -1.36 -4.00
C LEU A 258 -7.22 -2.56 -4.97
N VAL A 259 -8.43 -3.09 -5.17
CA VAL A 259 -8.68 -4.15 -6.15
C VAL A 259 -8.25 -3.70 -7.54
N PHE A 260 -8.71 -2.52 -7.96
CA PHE A 260 -8.34 -1.95 -9.26
C PHE A 260 -6.84 -1.72 -9.38
N PHE A 261 -6.22 -1.18 -8.33
CA PHE A 261 -4.76 -0.96 -8.28
C PHE A 261 -3.98 -2.28 -8.45
N LEU A 262 -4.34 -3.35 -7.74
CA LEU A 262 -3.63 -4.64 -7.82
C LEU A 262 -3.77 -5.28 -9.22
N ILE A 263 -4.95 -5.19 -9.83
CA ILE A 263 -5.17 -5.72 -11.19
C ILE A 263 -4.35 -4.91 -12.20
N LEU A 264 -4.40 -3.59 -12.14
CA LEU A 264 -3.65 -2.72 -13.02
C LEU A 264 -2.13 -2.92 -12.85
N PHE A 265 -1.67 -3.04 -11.61
CA PHE A 265 -0.28 -3.30 -11.28
C PHE A 265 0.21 -4.63 -11.89
N GLY A 266 -0.58 -5.71 -11.75
CA GLY A 266 -0.25 -7.00 -12.38
C GLY A 266 -0.18 -6.92 -13.91
N MET A 267 -1.08 -6.19 -14.54
CA MET A 267 -1.04 -5.97 -16.00
C MET A 267 0.22 -5.20 -16.43
N ILE A 268 0.62 -4.18 -15.67
CA ILE A 268 1.84 -3.40 -15.93
C ILE A 268 3.08 -4.30 -15.78
N LEU A 269 3.15 -5.15 -14.77
CA LEU A 269 4.24 -6.11 -14.57
C LEU A 269 4.35 -7.07 -15.77
N GLY A 270 3.22 -7.60 -16.21
CA GLY A 270 3.14 -8.48 -17.38
C GLY A 270 3.56 -7.77 -18.67
N PHE A 271 3.11 -6.53 -18.87
CA PHE A 271 3.49 -5.73 -20.01
C PHE A 271 4.99 -5.41 -20.03
N THR A 272 5.55 -4.92 -18.93
CA THR A 272 6.96 -4.51 -18.86
C THR A 272 7.89 -5.70 -19.08
N GLY A 273 7.62 -6.84 -18.43
CA GLY A 273 8.42 -8.06 -18.58
C GLY A 273 8.37 -8.60 -20.01
N SER A 274 7.18 -8.68 -20.61
CA SER A 274 7.03 -9.18 -21.99
C SER A 274 7.64 -8.23 -23.01
N PHE A 275 7.44 -6.93 -22.87
CA PHE A 275 7.98 -5.93 -23.78
C PHE A 275 9.52 -5.95 -23.82
N MET A 276 10.16 -6.00 -22.64
CA MET A 276 11.62 -6.10 -22.54
C MET A 276 12.13 -7.40 -23.16
N SER A 277 11.47 -8.52 -22.86
CA SER A 277 11.84 -9.84 -23.38
C SER A 277 11.76 -9.92 -24.90
N VAL A 278 10.63 -9.48 -25.48
CA VAL A 278 10.41 -9.55 -26.92
C VAL A 278 11.42 -8.69 -27.67
N LYS A 279 11.66 -7.46 -27.23
CA LYS A 279 12.64 -6.57 -27.86
C LYS A 279 14.04 -7.17 -27.84
N GLN A 280 14.46 -7.72 -26.72
CA GLN A 280 15.78 -8.34 -26.61
C GLN A 280 15.89 -9.57 -27.52
N CYS A 281 14.90 -10.48 -27.50
CA CYS A 281 14.93 -11.69 -28.33
C CYS A 281 14.92 -11.37 -29.83
N MET A 282 14.12 -10.39 -30.26
CA MET A 282 14.07 -10.00 -31.66
C MET A 282 15.41 -9.41 -32.15
N ASN A 283 16.10 -8.64 -31.30
CA ASN A 283 17.45 -8.14 -31.63
C ASN A 283 18.45 -9.30 -31.73
N GLU A 284 18.46 -10.23 -30.77
CA GLU A 284 19.33 -11.40 -30.80
C GLU A 284 19.10 -12.27 -32.06
N ILE A 285 17.84 -12.48 -32.47
CA ILE A 285 17.50 -13.26 -33.67
C ILE A 285 18.00 -12.53 -34.94
N ARG A 286 17.88 -11.22 -35.00
CA ARG A 286 18.38 -10.43 -36.13
C ARG A 286 19.90 -10.43 -36.24
N GLU A 287 20.60 -10.30 -35.11
CA GLU A 287 22.06 -10.38 -35.11
C GLU A 287 22.55 -11.74 -35.58
N MET A 288 21.94 -12.84 -35.11
CA MET A 288 22.26 -14.18 -35.59
C MET A 288 22.08 -14.31 -37.11
N LYS A 289 20.98 -13.75 -37.66
CA LYS A 289 20.72 -13.72 -39.10
C LYS A 289 21.75 -12.91 -39.90
N ARG A 290 22.30 -11.83 -39.35
CA ARG A 290 23.35 -11.02 -40.00
C ARG A 290 24.69 -11.77 -40.05
N LEU A 291 24.95 -12.59 -39.03
CA LEU A 291 26.19 -13.37 -38.93
C LEU A 291 26.17 -14.69 -39.74
N GLU A 292 25.00 -15.18 -40.19
CA GLU A 292 24.92 -16.37 -41.03
C GLU A 292 25.37 -16.06 -42.45
N PRO A 293 26.41 -16.82 -42.96
CA PRO A 293 26.92 -16.60 -44.30
C PRO A 293 25.84 -16.91 -45.35
N VAL A 294 25.80 -16.03 -46.38
CA VAL A 294 24.80 -16.00 -47.48
C VAL A 294 24.58 -17.36 -48.15
N GLY A 295 25.54 -18.31 -48.07
CA GLY A 295 25.47 -19.67 -48.63
C GLY A 295 24.40 -20.56 -48.00
N LYS A 296 24.14 -20.47 -46.66
CA LYS A 296 23.14 -21.30 -45.98
C LYS A 296 21.69 -20.78 -46.19
N ARG A 297 21.50 -19.51 -46.46
CA ARG A 297 20.17 -18.93 -46.76
C ARG A 297 19.50 -19.48 -48.02
N LYS A 298 20.31 -19.85 -49.04
CA LYS A 298 19.80 -20.42 -50.30
C LYS A 298 19.33 -21.88 -50.19
N THR A 299 19.85 -22.63 -49.22
CA THR A 299 19.51 -24.07 -49.05
C THR A 299 18.14 -24.18 -48.34
N VAL A 300 17.87 -23.37 -47.34
CA VAL A 300 16.57 -23.37 -46.61
C VAL A 300 15.43 -22.89 -47.50
N ALA A 301 15.66 -21.83 -48.29
CA ALA A 301 14.66 -21.31 -49.24
C ALA A 301 14.31 -22.33 -50.36
N ARG A 302 15.23 -23.20 -50.77
CA ARG A 302 14.95 -24.27 -51.73
C ARG A 302 14.19 -25.47 -51.10
N SER A 303 14.40 -25.77 -49.81
CA SER A 303 13.70 -26.85 -49.11
C SER A 303 12.21 -26.48 -48.86
N VAL A 304 11.88 -25.19 -48.69
CA VAL A 304 10.51 -24.73 -48.49
C VAL A 304 9.70 -24.64 -49.78
N LYS A 305 10.36 -24.44 -50.95
CA LYS A 305 9.70 -24.43 -52.26
C LYS A 305 9.48 -25.83 -52.85
N GLY A 306 10.01 -26.88 -52.24
CA GLY A 306 9.93 -28.26 -52.74
C GLY A 306 8.96 -29.15 -51.93
N LYS A 307 8.19 -28.62 -51.01
CA LYS A 307 7.04 -29.26 -50.35
C LYS A 307 5.78 -28.45 -50.64
#